data_95a2ee4654d8e0704afb728a52bde5dd
#
_entry.id   95a2ee4654d8e0704afb728a52bde5dd
#
_cell.length_a   1.000
_cell.length_b   1.000
_cell.length_c   1.000
_cell.angle_alpha   90.00
_cell.angle_beta   90.00
_cell.angle_gamma   90.00
#
_symmetry.space_group_name_H-M   'P 1'
#
loop_
_entity.id
_entity.type
_entity.pdbx_description
1 polymer ?
#
loop_
_entity_poly.entity_id
_entity_poly.type
_entity_poly.pdbx_seq_one_letter_code
_entity_poly.pdbx_strand_id
1 'polypeptide(L)'
;GAASTISIDNTELPDGSHQCLLSGERIEVVDGRISNLQLASKASIVISVVGAPVVGKTVVAFQVNGYATKPGEVVAVTGDAPELGSWDFNRAYVLEYVNANTWFGEVPFEMAEGGRSLRYKFMVLKANGQGLRHGEDLEPELQPIPEALTSRHCLLPESGRLKVECLWNSLEIAL
;
A
#
# COMPACT_ATOMS: atom_id res chain seq x y z
N GLY A 1 -4.08 -31.30 -24.95
CA GLY A 1 -3.16 -30.42 -25.62
C GLY A 1 -1.77 -30.59 -25.00
N ALA A 2 -0.70 -30.49 -25.79
CA ALA A 2 0.66 -30.58 -25.28
C ALA A 2 1.00 -29.29 -24.50
N ALA A 3 1.79 -29.42 -23.43
CA ALA A 3 2.40 -28.29 -22.77
C ALA A 3 3.42 -27.63 -23.71
N SER A 4 3.50 -26.32 -23.70
CA SER A 4 4.46 -25.57 -24.48
C SER A 4 5.50 -24.95 -23.56
N THR A 5 6.77 -25.01 -23.97
CA THR A 5 7.84 -24.28 -23.30
C THR A 5 8.01 -22.93 -23.98
N ILE A 6 7.92 -21.86 -23.21
CA ILE A 6 8.12 -20.50 -23.71
C ILE A 6 9.25 -19.81 -22.95
N SER A 7 9.86 -18.84 -23.61
CA SER A 7 10.78 -17.88 -22.97
C SER A 7 10.27 -16.47 -23.25
N ILE A 8 10.39 -15.61 -22.27
CA ILE A 8 9.95 -14.22 -22.34
C ILE A 8 11.18 -13.34 -22.11
N ASP A 9 11.53 -12.54 -23.10
CA ASP A 9 12.61 -11.56 -23.01
C ASP A 9 12.05 -10.17 -22.64
N ASN A 10 12.87 -9.37 -22.00
CA ASN A 10 12.55 -7.99 -21.62
C ASN A 10 11.29 -7.89 -20.74
N THR A 11 11.22 -8.73 -19.72
CA THR A 11 10.24 -8.52 -18.66
C THR A 11 10.66 -7.28 -17.87
N GLU A 12 9.72 -6.43 -17.48
CA GLU A 12 9.99 -5.33 -16.53
C GLU A 12 10.04 -5.84 -15.09
N LEU A 13 10.14 -7.16 -14.90
CA LEU A 13 10.22 -7.80 -13.59
C LEU A 13 11.65 -7.71 -13.07
N PRO A 14 11.84 -7.40 -11.76
CA PRO A 14 13.16 -7.50 -11.16
C PRO A 14 13.65 -8.93 -11.14
N ASP A 15 14.97 -9.12 -11.22
CA ASP A 15 15.60 -10.43 -11.11
C ASP A 15 15.27 -11.10 -9.78
N GLY A 16 15.04 -12.38 -9.80
CA GLY A 16 14.72 -13.20 -8.63
C GLY A 16 13.58 -14.16 -8.84
N SER A 17 13.13 -14.76 -7.72
CA SER A 17 12.05 -15.74 -7.71
C SER A 17 10.70 -15.08 -7.49
N HIS A 18 9.80 -15.26 -8.42
CA HIS A 18 8.43 -14.74 -8.40
C HIS A 18 7.44 -15.90 -8.30
N GLN A 19 6.26 -15.63 -7.75
CA GLN A 19 5.19 -16.64 -7.65
C GLN A 19 4.05 -16.31 -8.61
N CYS A 20 3.62 -17.32 -9.37
CA CYS A 20 2.40 -17.21 -10.16
C CYS A 20 1.19 -17.19 -9.22
N LEU A 21 0.37 -16.14 -9.32
CA LEU A 21 -0.81 -15.97 -8.46
C LEU A 21 -1.93 -16.97 -8.78
N LEU A 22 -1.93 -17.56 -9.98
CA LEU A 22 -2.96 -18.52 -10.39
C LEU A 22 -2.58 -19.96 -10.07
N SER A 23 -1.31 -20.33 -10.28
CA SER A 23 -0.85 -21.73 -10.08
C SER A 23 -0.06 -21.93 -8.81
N GLY A 24 0.44 -20.87 -8.18
CA GLY A 24 1.37 -20.95 -7.06
C GLY A 24 2.80 -21.36 -7.46
N GLU A 25 3.04 -21.58 -8.75
CA GLU A 25 4.32 -22.03 -9.27
C GLU A 25 5.38 -20.94 -9.19
N ARG A 26 6.62 -21.31 -8.90
CA ARG A 26 7.74 -20.35 -8.86
C ARG A 26 8.32 -20.15 -10.26
N ILE A 27 8.60 -18.90 -10.56
CA ILE A 27 9.13 -18.44 -11.84
C ILE A 27 10.39 -17.65 -11.55
N GLU A 28 11.50 -18.04 -12.16
CA GLU A 28 12.77 -17.33 -12.01
C GLU A 28 12.92 -16.31 -13.13
N VAL A 29 13.30 -15.08 -12.74
CA VAL A 29 13.68 -14.00 -13.65
C VAL A 29 15.18 -13.76 -13.50
N VAL A 30 15.90 -13.80 -14.61
CA VAL A 30 17.35 -13.57 -14.66
C VAL A 30 17.64 -12.62 -15.82
N ASP A 31 18.32 -11.52 -15.56
CA ASP A 31 18.61 -10.47 -16.55
C ASP A 31 17.33 -9.98 -17.28
N GLY A 32 16.22 -9.83 -16.55
CA GLY A 32 14.92 -9.44 -17.10
C GLY A 32 14.30 -10.49 -18.03
N ARG A 33 14.69 -11.77 -17.90
CA ARG A 33 14.20 -12.87 -18.74
C ARG A 33 13.60 -14.00 -17.92
N ILE A 34 12.53 -14.58 -18.46
CA ILE A 34 11.99 -15.85 -17.98
C ILE A 34 12.29 -16.91 -19.02
N SER A 35 13.04 -17.93 -18.62
CA SER A 35 13.43 -19.02 -19.50
C SER A 35 12.71 -20.32 -19.13
N ASN A 36 12.41 -21.15 -20.13
CA ASN A 36 11.88 -22.51 -19.95
C ASN A 36 10.55 -22.60 -19.19
N LEU A 37 9.69 -21.58 -19.31
CA LEU A 37 8.39 -21.58 -18.68
C LEU A 37 7.47 -22.63 -19.32
N GLN A 38 6.99 -23.57 -18.51
CA GLN A 38 6.07 -24.64 -18.95
C GLN A 38 4.64 -24.15 -18.83
N LEU A 39 3.96 -23.99 -19.96
CA LEU A 39 2.54 -23.64 -19.97
C LEU A 39 1.69 -24.81 -20.48
N ALA A 40 0.72 -25.22 -19.66
CA ALA A 40 -0.33 -26.12 -20.13
C ALA A 40 -1.19 -25.44 -21.20
N SER A 41 -1.81 -26.24 -22.06
CA SER A 41 -2.73 -25.69 -23.09
C SER A 41 -3.82 -24.84 -22.44
N LYS A 42 -3.98 -23.59 -22.92
CA LYS A 42 -4.91 -22.58 -22.38
C LYS A 42 -4.61 -22.09 -20.96
N ALA A 43 -3.39 -22.32 -20.45
CA ALA A 43 -2.98 -21.75 -19.16
C ALA A 43 -2.63 -20.27 -19.32
N SER A 44 -2.85 -19.52 -18.23
CA SER A 44 -2.43 -18.14 -18.09
C SER A 44 -1.50 -18.02 -16.88
N ILE A 45 -0.55 -17.10 -16.96
CA ILE A 45 0.32 -16.77 -15.84
C ILE A 45 0.04 -15.33 -15.45
N VAL A 46 -0.16 -15.13 -14.15
CA VAL A 46 -0.24 -13.81 -13.54
C VAL A 46 0.87 -13.72 -12.50
N ILE A 47 1.85 -12.86 -12.77
CA ILE A 47 2.94 -12.58 -11.84
C ILE A 47 2.65 -11.21 -11.24
N SER A 48 2.52 -11.16 -9.91
CA SER A 48 2.54 -9.88 -9.21
C SER A 48 3.98 -9.44 -9.06
N VAL A 49 4.31 -8.25 -9.51
CA VAL A 49 5.52 -7.56 -9.08
C VAL A 49 5.30 -7.12 -7.64
N VAL A 50 5.43 -8.05 -6.72
CA VAL A 50 5.73 -7.67 -5.35
C VAL A 50 7.17 -7.18 -5.44
N GLY A 51 7.39 -5.87 -5.26
CA GLY A 51 8.74 -5.31 -5.28
C GLY A 51 9.66 -6.21 -4.46
N ALA A 52 10.86 -6.49 -4.98
CA ALA A 52 11.83 -7.36 -4.33
C ALA A 52 11.84 -7.02 -2.83
N PRO A 53 11.77 -8.02 -1.93
CA PRO A 53 11.77 -7.73 -0.50
C PRO A 53 13.02 -6.89 -0.21
N VAL A 54 12.80 -5.62 0.10
CA VAL A 54 13.90 -4.75 0.51
C VAL A 54 14.32 -5.31 1.85
N VAL A 55 15.46 -6.01 1.86
CA VAL A 55 15.98 -6.69 3.05
C VAL A 55 16.04 -5.67 4.18
N GLY A 56 15.25 -5.88 5.21
CA GLY A 56 15.21 -5.05 6.43
C GLY A 56 14.31 -3.81 6.39
N LYS A 57 13.51 -3.60 5.34
CA LYS A 57 12.54 -2.49 5.30
C LYS A 57 11.11 -3.02 5.17
N THR A 58 10.20 -2.40 5.91
CA THR A 58 8.76 -2.61 5.75
C THR A 58 8.18 -1.49 4.91
N VAL A 59 7.36 -1.82 3.93
CA VAL A 59 6.61 -0.85 3.14
C VAL A 59 5.13 -0.99 3.46
N VAL A 60 4.50 0.11 3.85
CA VAL A 60 3.04 0.15 4.01
C VAL A 60 2.43 0.86 2.82
N ALA A 61 1.63 0.14 2.06
CA ALA A 61 0.84 0.65 0.95
C ALA A 61 -0.52 1.10 1.47
N PHE A 62 -0.72 2.39 1.61
CA PHE A 62 -1.97 2.99 2.01
C PHE A 62 -2.86 3.23 0.80
N GLN A 63 -4.09 2.75 0.86
CA GLN A 63 -5.13 3.09 -0.10
C GLN A 63 -6.35 3.58 0.67
N VAL A 64 -6.89 4.72 0.29
CA VAL A 64 -8.16 5.22 0.81
C VAL A 64 -9.13 5.48 -0.32
N ASN A 65 -10.35 4.99 -0.15
CA ASN A 65 -11.44 5.07 -1.11
C ASN A 65 -12.57 5.93 -0.52
N GLY A 66 -13.43 6.47 -1.37
CA GLY A 66 -14.67 7.12 -0.96
C GLY A 66 -14.56 8.63 -0.70
N TYR A 67 -13.42 9.26 -0.99
CA TYR A 67 -13.28 10.71 -0.88
C TYR A 67 -12.90 11.36 -2.22
N ALA A 68 -13.77 12.20 -2.73
CA ALA A 68 -13.51 13.01 -3.92
C ALA A 68 -13.01 14.41 -3.51
N THR A 69 -11.76 14.71 -3.82
CA THR A 69 -11.18 16.03 -3.54
C THR A 69 -11.74 17.11 -4.45
N LYS A 70 -11.76 18.34 -3.92
CA LYS A 70 -12.04 19.56 -4.70
C LYS A 70 -10.75 20.09 -5.34
N PRO A 71 -10.85 20.93 -6.38
CA PRO A 71 -9.68 21.61 -6.92
C PRO A 71 -8.87 22.31 -5.82
N GLY A 72 -7.57 22.08 -5.79
CA GLY A 72 -6.67 22.61 -4.78
C GLY A 72 -6.61 21.82 -3.47
N GLU A 73 -7.08 20.56 -3.47
CA GLU A 73 -6.98 19.62 -2.35
C GLU A 73 -6.19 18.37 -2.75
N VAL A 74 -5.52 17.78 -1.78
CA VAL A 74 -4.86 16.47 -1.86
C VAL A 74 -5.17 15.67 -0.60
N VAL A 75 -5.13 14.35 -0.70
CA VAL A 75 -5.23 13.47 0.46
C VAL A 75 -3.84 13.11 0.96
N ALA A 76 -3.66 13.08 2.27
CA ALA A 76 -2.43 12.67 2.92
C ALA A 76 -2.72 11.72 4.07
N VAL A 77 -1.71 10.98 4.52
CA VAL A 77 -1.75 10.16 5.71
C VAL A 77 -0.77 10.71 6.75
N THR A 78 -1.22 10.85 8.00
CA THR A 78 -0.39 11.21 9.15
C THR A 78 -0.49 10.14 10.23
N GLY A 79 0.49 10.06 11.10
CA GLY A 79 0.51 9.04 12.15
C GLY A 79 1.60 9.26 13.18
N ASP A 80 1.71 8.31 14.12
CA ASP A 80 2.68 8.36 15.21
C ASP A 80 4.13 8.06 14.80
N ALA A 81 4.35 7.52 13.60
CA ALA A 81 5.69 7.26 13.07
C ALA A 81 6.29 8.51 12.41
N PRO A 82 7.63 8.66 12.46
CA PRO A 82 8.33 9.77 11.80
C PRO A 82 8.06 9.84 10.30
N GLU A 83 7.91 8.69 9.64
CA GLU A 83 7.61 8.55 8.21
C GLU A 83 6.23 9.10 7.85
N LEU A 84 5.33 9.18 8.82
CA LEU A 84 4.00 9.79 8.69
C LEU A 84 3.91 11.18 9.35
N GLY A 85 5.06 11.78 9.68
CA GLY A 85 5.15 13.13 10.21
C GLY A 85 4.91 13.27 11.71
N SER A 86 4.78 12.19 12.49
CA SER A 86 4.56 12.24 13.95
C SER A 86 3.40 13.14 14.36
N TRP A 87 2.26 13.00 13.68
CA TRP A 87 1.04 13.81 13.83
C TRP A 87 1.14 15.27 13.39
N ASP A 88 2.27 15.70 12.83
CA ASP A 88 2.40 17.02 12.22
C ASP A 88 1.87 16.97 10.77
N PHE A 89 0.74 17.63 10.52
CA PHE A 89 0.10 17.65 9.21
C PHE A 89 0.97 18.28 8.11
N ASN A 90 1.91 19.17 8.46
CA ASN A 90 2.85 19.76 7.50
C ASN A 90 3.92 18.76 7.03
N ARG A 91 4.07 17.65 7.75
CA ARG A 91 4.99 16.55 7.47
C ARG A 91 4.27 15.27 7.07
N ALA A 92 2.95 15.32 6.93
CA ALA A 92 2.15 14.18 6.51
C ALA A 92 2.55 13.70 5.11
N TYR A 93 2.48 12.40 4.89
CA TYR A 93 2.77 11.79 3.59
C TYR A 93 1.60 12.03 2.62
N VAL A 94 1.86 12.75 1.53
CA VAL A 94 0.84 13.05 0.52
C VAL A 94 0.65 11.84 -0.38
N LEU A 95 -0.59 11.41 -0.54
CA LEU A 95 -0.97 10.29 -1.39
C LEU A 95 -1.13 10.74 -2.85
N GLU A 96 -0.92 9.82 -3.76
CA GLU A 96 -1.13 10.01 -5.20
C GLU A 96 -2.60 9.79 -5.57
N TYR A 97 -3.09 10.61 -6.48
CA TYR A 97 -4.42 10.47 -7.05
C TYR A 97 -4.47 9.30 -8.01
N VAL A 98 -5.36 8.33 -7.74
CA VAL A 98 -5.58 7.18 -8.62
C VAL A 98 -6.79 7.41 -9.54
N ASN A 99 -7.93 7.81 -8.94
CA ASN A 99 -9.16 8.13 -9.66
C ASN A 99 -10.05 9.05 -8.81
N ALA A 100 -11.26 9.35 -9.28
CA ALA A 100 -12.16 10.36 -8.69
C ALA A 100 -12.37 10.27 -7.17
N ASN A 101 -12.20 9.11 -6.56
CA ASN A 101 -12.43 8.86 -5.13
C ASN A 101 -11.43 7.92 -4.48
N THR A 102 -10.28 7.64 -5.13
CA THR A 102 -9.24 6.73 -4.64
C THR A 102 -7.89 7.42 -4.62
N TRP A 103 -7.20 7.27 -3.50
CA TRP A 103 -5.86 7.79 -3.26
C TRP A 103 -4.96 6.66 -2.77
N PHE A 104 -3.69 6.69 -3.18
CA PHE A 104 -2.73 5.63 -2.91
C PHE A 104 -1.34 6.19 -2.60
N GLY A 105 -0.57 5.48 -1.78
CA GLY A 105 0.84 5.80 -1.55
C GLY A 105 1.56 4.69 -0.80
N GLU A 106 2.85 4.58 -1.04
CA GLU A 106 3.72 3.60 -0.40
C GLU A 106 4.73 4.30 0.48
N VAL A 107 4.69 4.00 1.77
CA VAL A 107 5.57 4.60 2.76
C VAL A 107 6.57 3.54 3.24
N PRO A 108 7.87 3.73 2.99
CA PRO A 108 8.90 2.86 3.56
C PRO A 108 9.14 3.21 5.03
N PHE A 109 9.16 2.19 5.88
CA PHE A 109 9.52 2.29 7.29
C PHE A 109 10.89 1.64 7.49
N GLU A 110 11.89 2.43 7.86
CA GLU A 110 13.28 1.98 7.91
C GLU A 110 13.60 1.11 9.13
N MET A 111 12.85 1.26 10.19
CA MET A 111 13.03 0.56 11.46
C MET A 111 11.69 -0.01 11.93
N ALA A 112 11.11 -0.92 11.14
CA ALA A 112 9.93 -1.62 11.59
C ALA A 112 10.33 -2.65 12.66
N GLU A 113 10.14 -2.30 13.92
CA GLU A 113 10.05 -3.33 14.95
C GLU A 113 8.81 -4.15 14.65
N GLY A 114 9.00 -5.40 14.26
CA GLY A 114 7.92 -6.33 13.96
C GLY A 114 6.93 -6.41 15.11
N GLY A 115 5.64 -6.35 14.78
CA GLY A 115 4.57 -6.31 15.76
C GLY A 115 4.30 -4.94 16.38
N ARG A 116 5.02 -3.88 15.98
CA ARG A 116 4.70 -2.53 16.40
C ARG A 116 3.34 -2.10 15.83
N SER A 117 2.47 -1.59 16.68
CA SER A 117 1.23 -0.95 16.26
C SER A 117 1.53 0.43 15.69
N LEU A 118 1.16 0.66 14.45
CA LEU A 118 1.18 1.96 13.79
C LEU A 118 -0.21 2.60 13.92
N ARG A 119 -0.26 3.82 14.43
CA ARG A 119 -1.49 4.63 14.47
C ARG A 119 -1.43 5.68 13.39
N TYR A 120 -2.51 5.85 12.64
CA TYR A 120 -2.57 6.78 11.52
C TYR A 120 -4.00 7.30 11.26
N LYS A 121 -4.10 8.41 10.52
CA LYS A 121 -5.34 8.99 9.99
C LYS A 121 -5.10 9.51 8.59
N PHE A 122 -6.14 9.50 7.78
CA PHE A 122 -6.13 10.27 6.54
C PHE A 122 -6.62 11.70 6.79
N MET A 123 -6.18 12.62 5.94
CA MET A 123 -6.55 14.02 6.01
C MET A 123 -6.53 14.66 4.62
N VAL A 124 -7.23 15.77 4.50
CA VAL A 124 -7.24 16.60 3.30
C VAL A 124 -6.39 17.84 3.54
N LEU A 125 -5.42 18.05 2.70
CA LEU A 125 -4.54 19.22 2.71
C LEU A 125 -4.81 20.10 1.49
N LYS A 126 -4.29 21.33 1.52
CA LYS A 126 -4.16 22.14 0.30
C LYS A 126 -3.19 21.46 -0.66
N ALA A 127 -3.38 21.63 -1.97
CA ALA A 127 -2.56 20.97 -3.00
C ALA A 127 -1.07 21.33 -2.93
N ASN A 128 -0.72 22.46 -2.32
CA ASN A 128 0.67 22.84 -2.07
C ASN A 128 1.30 22.12 -0.84
N GLY A 129 0.57 21.19 -0.22
CA GLY A 129 0.99 20.48 0.99
C GLY A 129 0.97 21.34 2.26
N GLN A 130 0.59 22.61 2.16
CA GLN A 130 0.58 23.54 3.28
C GLN A 130 -0.84 23.86 3.74
N GLY A 131 -1.12 23.53 4.95
CA GLY A 131 -2.39 23.83 5.62
C GLY A 131 -3.42 22.73 5.49
N LEU A 132 -3.83 22.28 6.66
CA LEU A 132 -4.91 21.32 6.85
C LEU A 132 -6.23 21.91 6.39
N ARG A 133 -7.04 21.13 5.67
CA ARG A 133 -8.46 21.42 5.39
C ARG A 133 -9.34 20.79 6.44
N HIS A 134 -9.26 19.47 6.54
CA HIS A 134 -9.94 18.67 7.57
C HIS A 134 -9.33 17.26 7.60
N GLY A 135 -9.47 16.60 8.73
CA GLY A 135 -9.16 15.17 8.89
C GLY A 135 -10.39 14.30 8.68
N GLU A 136 -10.19 13.00 8.71
CA GLU A 136 -11.27 12.02 8.81
C GLU A 136 -12.04 12.21 10.13
N ASP A 137 -13.34 12.08 10.05
CA ASP A 137 -14.22 11.92 11.20
C ASP A 137 -14.41 10.42 11.45
N LEU A 138 -13.64 9.89 12.38
CA LEU A 138 -13.67 8.48 12.77
C LEU A 138 -14.40 8.30 14.12
N GLU A 139 -15.08 9.33 14.60
CA GLU A 139 -15.77 9.25 15.87
C GLU A 139 -17.02 8.35 15.74
N PRO A 140 -17.13 7.29 16.54
CA PRO A 140 -18.40 6.57 16.65
C PRO A 140 -19.44 7.47 17.36
N GLU A 141 -20.69 7.29 17.03
CA GLU A 141 -21.84 8.09 17.52
C GLU A 141 -22.01 8.13 19.05
N LEU A 142 -21.18 7.43 19.82
CA LEU A 142 -21.23 7.34 21.29
C LEU A 142 -20.01 8.00 21.93
N GLN A 143 -20.18 9.14 22.54
CA GLN A 143 -19.19 9.98 23.22
C GLN A 143 -19.03 9.64 24.72
N PRO A 144 -17.88 9.93 25.37
CA PRO A 144 -16.60 10.44 24.88
C PRO A 144 -15.55 9.32 24.71
N ILE A 145 -14.89 9.28 23.58
CA ILE A 145 -13.83 8.30 23.31
C ILE A 145 -12.47 8.96 23.46
N PRO A 146 -11.50 8.33 24.13
CA PRO A 146 -10.14 8.82 24.19
C PRO A 146 -9.56 9.04 22.79
N GLU A 147 -8.82 10.12 22.60
CA GLU A 147 -8.19 10.50 21.32
C GLU A 147 -7.41 9.35 20.64
N ALA A 148 -6.91 8.42 21.45
CA ALA A 148 -6.25 7.20 20.98
C ALA A 148 -7.17 6.24 20.17
N LEU A 149 -8.49 6.32 20.36
CA LEU A 149 -9.46 5.47 19.64
C LEU A 149 -10.03 6.12 18.38
N THR A 150 -9.68 7.38 18.12
CA THR A 150 -10.08 8.10 16.91
C THR A 150 -9.07 7.97 15.76
N SER A 151 -8.12 7.05 15.87
CA SER A 151 -7.13 6.76 14.83
C SER A 151 -7.25 5.32 14.34
N ARG A 152 -6.83 5.11 13.10
CA ARG A 152 -6.69 3.76 12.54
C ARG A 152 -5.45 3.09 13.10
N HIS A 153 -5.46 1.77 13.15
CA HIS A 153 -4.36 0.96 13.65
C HIS A 153 -4.02 -0.14 12.64
N CYS A 154 -2.73 -0.41 12.46
CA CYS A 154 -2.26 -1.63 11.83
C CYS A 154 -1.00 -2.12 12.53
N LEU A 155 -0.71 -3.43 12.40
CA LEU A 155 0.53 -4.01 12.88
C LEU A 155 1.56 -4.01 11.76
N LEU A 156 2.73 -3.44 12.00
CA LEU A 156 3.83 -3.49 11.05
C LEU A 156 4.42 -4.91 11.03
N PRO A 157 4.59 -5.54 9.85
CA PRO A 157 5.34 -6.77 9.74
C PRO A 157 6.83 -6.50 10.00
N GLU A 158 7.59 -7.54 10.37
CA GLU A 158 9.04 -7.44 10.57
C GLU A 158 9.79 -7.04 9.30
N SER A 159 9.25 -7.42 8.16
CA SER A 159 9.77 -7.06 6.84
C SER A 159 8.70 -7.28 5.76
N GLY A 160 8.93 -6.71 4.58
CA GLY A 160 8.08 -6.91 3.43
C GLY A 160 7.06 -5.79 3.23
N ARG A 161 5.89 -6.14 2.69
CA ARG A 161 4.87 -5.16 2.31
C ARG A 161 3.54 -5.46 2.99
N LEU A 162 2.96 -4.44 3.60
CA LEU A 162 1.61 -4.45 4.14
C LEU A 162 0.73 -3.56 3.25
N LYS A 163 -0.37 -4.08 2.71
CA LYS A 163 -1.41 -3.26 2.08
C LYS A 163 -2.49 -2.95 3.10
N VAL A 164 -2.83 -1.67 3.23
CA VAL A 164 -3.92 -1.17 4.06
C VAL A 164 -4.91 -0.46 3.16
N GLU A 165 -6.09 -1.04 3.00
CA GLU A 165 -7.16 -0.48 2.20
C GLU A 165 -8.30 -0.03 3.10
N CYS A 166 -8.66 1.24 3.02
CA CYS A 166 -9.61 1.89 3.90
C CYS A 166 -10.71 2.59 3.11
N LEU A 167 -11.86 2.73 3.75
CA LEU A 167 -12.92 3.63 3.31
C LEU A 167 -12.85 4.92 4.13
N TRP A 168 -12.96 6.08 3.48
CA TRP A 168 -12.97 7.38 4.15
C TRP A 168 -14.07 7.46 5.21
N ASN A 169 -13.77 8.01 6.38
CA ASN A 169 -14.68 8.11 7.53
C ASN A 169 -15.27 6.78 8.02
N SER A 170 -14.64 5.65 7.72
CA SER A 170 -15.09 4.34 8.22
C SER A 170 -13.93 3.59 8.86
N LEU A 171 -14.18 3.00 10.03
CA LEU A 171 -13.24 2.09 10.69
C LEU A 171 -13.37 0.65 10.16
N GLU A 172 -14.31 0.38 9.26
CA GLU A 172 -14.43 -0.93 8.63
C GLU A 172 -13.21 -1.18 7.75
N ILE A 173 -12.59 -2.33 7.95
CA ILE A 173 -11.53 -2.83 7.08
C ILE A 173 -12.22 -3.52 5.91
N ALA A 174 -11.97 -3.06 4.69
CA ALA A 174 -12.36 -3.82 3.52
C ALA A 174 -11.53 -5.12 3.50
N LEU A 175 -12.20 -6.25 3.71
CA LEU A 175 -11.62 -7.59 3.64
C LEU A 175 -11.52 -8.05 2.20
#